data_b25fcaa2582ff10e17c88c61f22250a2
#
_entry.id   b25fcaa2582ff10e17c88c61f22250a2
#
_cell.length_a   1.000
_cell.length_b   1.000
_cell.length_c   1.000
_cell.angle_alpha   90.00
_cell.angle_beta   90.00
_cell.angle_gamma   90.00
#
_symmetry.space_group_name_H-M   'P 1'
#
loop_
_entity.id
_entity.type
_entity.pdbx_description
1 polymer ?
#
loop_
_entity_poly.entity_id
_entity_poly.type
_entity_poly.pdbx_seq_one_letter_code
_entity_poly.pdbx_strand_id
1 'polypeptide(L)'
;DVVRFLNERYGMHMDAASTAADKRRIYLEMLEKEGMQPIREVVEFVHSLGDAPKAIATGSAMPGASRTLAAAGLSGLFDVILTPDEVEHGKPAPDMFLKAAELLGASPDRCVVFEDAEPGMKAAAAAGMDCVQVRRPSLS
;
A
#
# COMPACT_ATOMS: atom_id res chain seq x y z
N ASP A 1 5.07 14.86 5.13
CA ASP A 1 4.53 14.37 6.39
C ASP A 1 3.20 15.08 6.68
N VAL A 2 2.11 14.30 6.80
CA VAL A 2 0.75 14.82 7.02
C VAL A 2 0.66 15.61 8.33
N VAL A 3 1.32 15.18 9.38
CA VAL A 3 1.30 15.86 10.69
C VAL A 3 1.93 17.25 10.58
N ARG A 4 3.06 17.37 9.88
CA ARG A 4 3.69 18.65 9.64
C ARG A 4 2.78 19.59 8.85
N PHE A 5 2.17 19.08 7.77
CA PHE A 5 1.22 19.86 6.97
C PHE A 5 0.03 20.35 7.81
N LEU A 6 -0.56 19.49 8.66
CA LEU A 6 -1.69 19.87 9.52
C LEU A 6 -1.27 20.92 10.57
N ASN A 7 -0.09 20.76 11.18
CA ASN A 7 0.44 21.70 12.13
C ASN A 7 0.64 23.08 11.49
N GLU A 8 1.27 23.14 10.32
CA GLU A 8 1.52 24.38 9.59
C GLU A 8 0.22 25.04 9.10
N ARG A 9 -0.69 24.24 8.56
CA ARG A 9 -1.92 24.74 7.90
C ARG A 9 -3.01 25.18 8.88
N TYR A 10 -3.10 24.50 10.02
CA TYR A 10 -4.20 24.67 10.99
C TYR A 10 -3.74 25.09 12.38
N GLY A 11 -2.45 25.42 12.57
CA GLY A 11 -1.89 25.82 13.85
C GLY A 11 -1.97 24.73 14.93
N MET A 12 -1.96 23.47 14.53
CA MET A 12 -1.97 22.34 15.44
C MET A 12 -0.56 22.10 16.01
N HIS A 13 -0.48 21.46 17.16
CA HIS A 13 0.78 21.15 17.83
C HIS A 13 0.89 19.62 18.06
N MET A 14 0.57 18.84 17.03
CA MET A 14 0.64 17.38 17.11
C MET A 14 2.09 16.92 17.02
N ASP A 15 2.46 15.99 17.89
CA ASP A 15 3.70 15.25 17.75
C ASP A 15 3.56 14.16 16.69
N ALA A 16 4.50 14.09 15.75
CA ALA A 16 4.41 13.18 14.60
C ALA A 16 4.49 11.70 15.01
N ALA A 17 5.32 11.38 16.01
CA ALA A 17 5.54 10.00 16.42
C ALA A 17 4.33 9.46 17.20
N SER A 18 3.82 10.23 18.16
CA SER A 18 2.63 9.83 18.93
C SER A 18 1.38 9.76 18.05
N THR A 19 1.21 10.71 17.13
CA THR A 19 0.09 10.72 16.17
C THR A 19 0.13 9.49 15.24
N ALA A 20 1.31 9.11 14.77
CA ALA A 20 1.47 7.90 13.95
C ALA A 20 1.18 6.62 14.75
N ALA A 21 1.60 6.58 16.02
CA ALA A 21 1.33 5.46 16.92
C ALA A 21 -0.18 5.33 17.21
N ASP A 22 -0.86 6.42 17.53
CA ASP A 22 -2.30 6.45 17.76
C ASP A 22 -3.10 6.05 16.50
N LYS A 23 -2.74 6.59 15.34
CA LYS A 23 -3.34 6.18 14.07
C LYS A 23 -3.22 4.67 13.86
N ARG A 24 -2.05 4.10 14.11
CA ARG A 24 -1.81 2.66 13.96
C ARG A 24 -2.68 1.85 14.94
N ARG A 25 -2.70 2.25 16.21
CA ARG A 25 -3.50 1.58 17.24
C ARG A 25 -4.98 1.60 16.87
N ILE A 26 -5.53 2.77 16.57
CA ILE A 26 -6.94 2.93 16.21
C ILE A 26 -7.27 2.10 14.97
N TYR A 27 -6.41 2.12 13.95
CA TYR A 27 -6.62 1.31 12.75
C TYR A 27 -6.71 -0.19 13.05
N LEU A 28 -5.80 -0.70 13.89
CA LEU A 28 -5.80 -2.12 14.25
C LEU A 28 -7.03 -2.49 15.10
N GLU A 29 -7.44 -1.64 16.03
CA GLU A 29 -8.66 -1.82 16.82
C GLU A 29 -9.91 -1.85 15.93
N MET A 30 -10.00 -0.95 14.96
CA MET A 30 -11.09 -0.93 13.97
C MET A 30 -11.08 -2.20 13.11
N LEU A 31 -9.91 -2.61 12.64
CA LEU A 31 -9.76 -3.82 11.82
C LEU A 31 -10.20 -5.08 12.58
N GLU A 32 -9.87 -5.18 13.86
CA GLU A 32 -10.28 -6.30 14.72
C GLU A 32 -11.80 -6.29 15.01
N LYS A 33 -12.36 -5.11 15.23
CA LYS A 33 -13.78 -4.95 15.63
C LYS A 33 -14.75 -5.02 14.46
N GLU A 34 -14.40 -4.37 13.36
CA GLU A 34 -15.31 -4.16 12.21
C GLU A 34 -14.94 -5.06 11.02
N GLY A 35 -13.72 -5.64 11.05
CA GLY A 35 -13.18 -6.37 9.92
C GLY A 35 -12.75 -5.44 8.80
N MET A 36 -12.54 -6.01 7.63
CA MET A 36 -12.24 -5.30 6.40
C MET A 36 -13.14 -5.78 5.29
N GLN A 37 -13.66 -4.84 4.51
CA GLN A 37 -14.33 -5.18 3.25
C GLN A 37 -13.38 -4.85 2.09
N PRO A 38 -12.70 -5.86 1.52
CA PRO A 38 -11.86 -5.63 0.37
C PRO A 38 -12.71 -5.33 -0.87
N ILE A 39 -12.09 -4.68 -1.86
CA ILE A 39 -12.73 -4.51 -3.17
C ILE A 39 -12.81 -5.89 -3.82
N ARG A 40 -14.03 -6.43 -3.94
CA ARG A 40 -14.26 -7.80 -4.38
C ARG A 40 -13.63 -8.11 -5.74
N GLU A 41 -13.75 -7.19 -6.68
CA GLU A 41 -13.21 -7.33 -8.03
C GLU A 41 -11.67 -7.42 -8.02
N VAL A 42 -11.02 -6.71 -7.09
CA VAL A 42 -9.56 -6.79 -6.91
C VAL A 42 -9.17 -8.14 -6.33
N VAL A 43 -9.91 -8.65 -5.35
CA VAL A 43 -9.65 -9.97 -4.75
C VAL A 43 -9.83 -11.08 -5.79
N GLU A 44 -10.91 -11.06 -6.55
CA GLU A 44 -11.18 -12.02 -7.63
C GLU A 44 -10.09 -11.96 -8.70
N PHE A 45 -9.64 -10.77 -9.07
CA PHE A 45 -8.54 -10.59 -10.00
C PHE A 45 -7.23 -11.18 -9.47
N VAL A 46 -6.86 -10.91 -8.21
CA VAL A 46 -5.64 -11.47 -7.60
C VAL A 46 -5.68 -13.00 -7.61
N HIS A 47 -6.82 -13.59 -7.27
CA HIS A 47 -6.98 -15.05 -7.36
C HIS A 47 -6.86 -15.59 -8.79
N SER A 48 -7.36 -14.84 -9.78
CA SER A 48 -7.31 -15.24 -11.18
C SER A 48 -5.88 -15.27 -11.77
N LEU A 49 -4.94 -14.56 -11.13
CA LEU A 49 -3.54 -14.53 -11.56
C LEU A 49 -2.79 -15.85 -11.30
N GLY A 50 -3.35 -16.76 -10.46
CA GLY A 50 -2.71 -18.05 -10.16
C GLY A 50 -1.28 -17.87 -9.65
N ASP A 51 -0.34 -18.59 -10.26
CA ASP A 51 1.09 -18.58 -9.89
C ASP A 51 1.89 -17.42 -10.51
N ALA A 52 1.24 -16.46 -11.16
CA ALA A 52 1.96 -15.29 -11.68
C ALA A 52 2.63 -14.51 -10.52
N PRO A 53 3.91 -14.12 -10.66
CA PRO A 53 4.63 -13.38 -9.63
C PRO A 53 3.90 -12.09 -9.25
N LYS A 54 3.68 -11.86 -7.95
CA LYS A 54 2.96 -10.70 -7.44
C LYS A 54 3.49 -10.19 -6.14
N ALA A 55 3.51 -8.86 -6.01
CA ALA A 55 3.97 -8.15 -4.84
C ALA A 55 2.93 -7.16 -4.31
N ILE A 56 2.99 -6.89 -3.02
CA ILE A 56 2.34 -5.75 -2.38
C ILE A 56 3.41 -4.71 -2.06
N ALA A 57 3.17 -3.45 -2.47
CA ALA A 57 3.92 -2.28 -2.06
C ALA A 57 2.98 -1.35 -1.27
N THR A 58 3.01 -1.42 0.05
CA THR A 58 2.08 -0.71 0.94
C THR A 58 2.74 0.47 1.65
N GLY A 59 1.99 1.55 1.88
CA GLY A 59 2.40 2.64 2.78
C GLY A 59 2.23 2.32 4.27
N SER A 60 1.71 1.15 4.62
CA SER A 60 1.52 0.70 6.00
C SER A 60 2.75 -0.08 6.48
N ALA A 61 3.20 0.20 7.70
CA ALA A 61 4.26 -0.57 8.34
C ALA A 61 3.75 -1.95 8.81
N MET A 62 4.67 -2.90 8.99
CA MET A 62 4.37 -4.15 9.67
C MET A 62 4.12 -3.90 11.17
N PRO A 63 3.25 -4.66 11.89
CA PRO A 63 2.43 -5.78 11.41
C PRO A 63 1.08 -5.39 10.77
N GLY A 64 0.81 -4.08 10.58
CA GLY A 64 -0.46 -3.60 10.04
C GLY A 64 -0.75 -4.18 8.64
N ALA A 65 0.25 -4.20 7.76
CA ALA A 65 0.13 -4.74 6.41
C ALA A 65 -0.30 -6.22 6.43
N SER A 66 0.36 -7.06 7.21
CA SER A 66 0.01 -8.49 7.30
C SER A 66 -1.38 -8.73 7.89
N ARG A 67 -1.77 -7.97 8.92
CA ARG A 67 -3.13 -8.09 9.49
C ARG A 67 -4.21 -7.67 8.49
N THR A 68 -3.94 -6.61 7.71
CA THR A 68 -4.86 -6.16 6.65
C THR A 68 -5.03 -7.23 5.58
N LEU A 69 -3.95 -7.84 5.12
CA LEU A 69 -4.00 -8.93 4.13
C LEU A 69 -4.73 -10.17 4.69
N ALA A 70 -4.51 -10.51 5.94
CA ALA A 70 -5.22 -11.59 6.61
C ALA A 70 -6.73 -11.32 6.69
N ALA A 71 -7.13 -10.12 7.11
CA ALA A 71 -8.53 -9.72 7.17
C ALA A 71 -9.21 -9.68 5.79
N ALA A 72 -8.44 -9.42 4.73
CA ALA A 72 -8.93 -9.45 3.35
C ALA A 72 -8.96 -10.85 2.72
N GLY A 73 -8.49 -11.89 3.43
CA GLY A 73 -8.38 -13.26 2.88
C GLY A 73 -7.28 -13.42 1.83
N LEU A 74 -6.27 -12.55 1.86
CA LEU A 74 -5.19 -12.49 0.87
C LEU A 74 -3.84 -12.99 1.41
N SER A 75 -3.83 -13.60 2.61
CA SER A 75 -2.61 -14.16 3.19
C SER A 75 -1.99 -15.21 2.28
N GLY A 76 -0.67 -15.11 2.07
CA GLY A 76 0.10 -16.10 1.30
C GLY A 76 -0.10 -16.04 -0.21
N LEU A 77 -0.86 -15.07 -0.74
CA LEU A 77 -1.06 -14.93 -2.18
C LEU A 77 0.02 -14.10 -2.88
N PHE A 78 0.85 -13.41 -2.13
CA PHE A 78 1.90 -12.54 -2.66
C PHE A 78 3.28 -13.09 -2.32
N ASP A 79 4.17 -13.07 -3.30
CA ASP A 79 5.56 -13.53 -3.15
C ASP A 79 6.39 -12.51 -2.36
N VAL A 80 6.02 -11.23 -2.45
CA VAL A 80 6.72 -10.11 -1.83
C VAL A 80 5.72 -9.15 -1.18
N ILE A 81 6.00 -8.72 0.04
CA ILE A 81 5.29 -7.63 0.72
C ILE A 81 6.34 -6.60 1.13
N LEU A 82 6.26 -5.41 0.54
CA LEU A 82 7.14 -4.28 0.86
C LEU A 82 6.41 -3.20 1.64
N THR A 83 7.07 -2.73 2.67
CA THR A 83 6.64 -1.63 3.53
C THR A 83 7.61 -0.45 3.43
N PRO A 84 7.30 0.73 3.96
CA PRO A 84 8.23 1.86 3.93
C PRO A 84 9.57 1.61 4.62
N ASP A 85 9.63 0.65 5.53
CA ASP A 85 10.84 0.36 6.31
C ASP A 85 11.94 -0.32 5.46
N GLU A 86 11.61 -0.78 4.24
CA GLU A 86 12.51 -1.54 3.37
C GLU A 86 13.07 -0.73 2.21
N VAL A 87 12.74 0.56 2.15
CA VAL A 87 13.19 1.50 1.11
C VAL A 87 13.62 2.83 1.70
N GLU A 88 14.48 3.54 1.01
CA GLU A 88 14.95 4.85 1.45
C GLU A 88 13.87 5.92 1.26
N HIS A 89 13.16 5.88 0.14
CA HIS A 89 12.11 6.84 -0.18
C HIS A 89 10.78 6.13 -0.47
N GLY A 90 9.75 6.54 0.27
CA GLY A 90 8.38 6.09 0.01
C GLY A 90 7.74 6.82 -1.19
N LYS A 91 6.57 6.34 -1.62
CA LYS A 91 5.77 6.98 -2.68
C LYS A 91 5.62 8.49 -2.42
N PRO A 92 5.85 9.36 -3.41
CA PRO A 92 5.84 9.11 -4.86
C PRO A 92 7.19 8.70 -5.47
N ALA A 93 8.24 8.43 -4.68
CA ALA A 93 9.49 7.88 -5.22
C ALA A 93 9.28 6.46 -5.76
N PRO A 94 10.05 6.03 -6.78
CA PRO A 94 9.87 4.73 -7.43
C PRO A 94 10.41 3.53 -6.62
N ASP A 95 11.14 3.78 -5.53
CA ASP A 95 11.97 2.82 -4.80
C ASP A 95 11.21 1.53 -4.46
N MET A 96 9.97 1.64 -3.95
CA MET A 96 9.17 0.48 -3.57
C MET A 96 8.83 -0.41 -4.76
N PHE A 97 8.48 0.17 -5.90
CA PHE A 97 8.11 -0.61 -7.09
C PHE A 97 9.34 -1.20 -7.77
N LEU A 98 10.45 -0.46 -7.84
CA LEU A 98 11.72 -0.98 -8.34
C LEU A 98 12.23 -2.15 -7.48
N LYS A 99 12.14 -2.02 -6.16
CA LYS A 99 12.51 -3.08 -5.23
C LYS A 99 11.60 -4.30 -5.36
N ALA A 100 10.29 -4.09 -5.54
CA ALA A 100 9.35 -5.18 -5.80
C ALA A 100 9.70 -5.95 -7.07
N ALA A 101 9.97 -5.26 -8.18
CA ALA A 101 10.37 -5.88 -9.43
C ALA A 101 11.68 -6.67 -9.30
N GLU A 102 12.69 -6.11 -8.62
CA GLU A 102 13.95 -6.79 -8.30
C GLU A 102 13.70 -8.12 -7.58
N LEU A 103 12.90 -8.10 -6.51
CA LEU A 103 12.60 -9.28 -5.69
C LEU A 103 11.77 -10.33 -6.43
N LEU A 104 10.92 -9.91 -7.36
CA LEU A 104 10.17 -10.79 -8.25
C LEU A 104 11.00 -11.31 -9.44
N GLY A 105 12.23 -10.84 -9.62
CA GLY A 105 13.07 -11.18 -10.76
C GLY A 105 12.52 -10.67 -12.10
N ALA A 106 11.74 -9.58 -12.09
CA ALA A 106 11.11 -9.00 -13.26
C ALA A 106 11.74 -7.66 -13.62
N SER A 107 11.81 -7.33 -14.93
CA SER A 107 12.18 -5.98 -15.35
C SER A 107 10.99 -5.01 -15.19
N PRO A 108 11.24 -3.74 -14.84
CA PRO A 108 10.18 -2.76 -14.60
C PRO A 108 9.19 -2.60 -15.77
N ASP A 109 9.67 -2.62 -17.00
CA ASP A 109 8.88 -2.52 -18.23
C ASP A 109 7.94 -3.72 -18.48
N ARG A 110 8.08 -4.80 -17.70
CA ARG A 110 7.21 -5.98 -17.70
C ARG A 110 6.30 -6.05 -16.48
N CYS A 111 6.33 -5.03 -15.62
CA CYS A 111 5.50 -4.94 -14.43
C CYS A 111 4.30 -4.03 -14.66
N VAL A 112 3.16 -4.42 -14.10
CA VAL A 112 1.95 -3.59 -14.07
C VAL A 112 1.62 -3.29 -12.61
N VAL A 113 1.46 -2.01 -12.31
CA VAL A 113 1.05 -1.53 -10.98
C VAL A 113 -0.46 -1.30 -10.97
N PHE A 114 -1.13 -1.76 -9.92
CA PHE A 114 -2.52 -1.44 -9.63
C PHE A 114 -2.55 -0.50 -8.42
N GLU A 115 -3.05 0.71 -8.60
CA GLU A 115 -2.96 1.77 -7.59
C GLU A 115 -4.20 2.65 -7.60
N ASP A 116 -4.63 3.13 -6.43
CA ASP A 116 -5.80 3.99 -6.28
C ASP A 116 -5.45 5.45 -5.96
N ALA A 117 -4.21 5.71 -5.55
CA ALA A 117 -3.76 7.01 -5.06
C ALA A 117 -2.74 7.67 -5.98
N GLU A 118 -2.84 8.99 -6.12
CA GLU A 118 -1.94 9.78 -6.98
C GLU A 118 -0.45 9.58 -6.68
N PRO A 119 0.01 9.52 -5.40
CA PRO A 119 1.43 9.28 -5.11
C PRO A 119 1.93 7.93 -5.62
N GLY A 120 1.09 6.88 -5.58
CA GLY A 120 1.44 5.58 -6.12
C GLY A 120 1.50 5.56 -7.65
N MET A 121 0.56 6.23 -8.32
CA MET A 121 0.59 6.36 -9.78
C MET A 121 1.85 7.12 -10.25
N LYS A 122 2.25 8.18 -9.52
CA LYS A 122 3.51 8.89 -9.80
C LYS A 122 4.74 8.00 -9.60
N ALA A 123 4.73 7.19 -8.55
CA ALA A 123 5.81 6.24 -8.28
C ALA A 123 5.93 5.16 -9.38
N ALA A 124 4.80 4.64 -9.88
CA ALA A 124 4.79 3.67 -10.98
C ALA A 124 5.36 4.29 -12.28
N ALA A 125 4.93 5.50 -12.62
CA ALA A 125 5.45 6.22 -13.77
C ALA A 125 6.97 6.50 -13.64
N ALA A 126 7.42 6.91 -12.45
CA ALA A 126 8.84 7.12 -12.17
C ALA A 126 9.66 5.83 -12.22
N ALA A 127 9.05 4.68 -11.91
CA ALA A 127 9.67 3.36 -12.03
C ALA A 127 9.69 2.81 -13.47
N GLY A 128 9.05 3.49 -14.43
CA GLY A 128 8.92 3.01 -15.80
C GLY A 128 7.97 1.81 -15.96
N MET A 129 6.99 1.71 -15.07
CA MET A 129 5.99 0.62 -15.06
C MET A 129 4.64 1.10 -15.59
N ASP A 130 3.92 0.21 -16.25
CA ASP A 130 2.52 0.46 -16.56
C ASP A 130 1.69 0.54 -15.28
N CYS A 131 0.66 1.40 -15.28
CA CYS A 131 -0.18 1.60 -14.12
C CYS A 131 -1.66 1.56 -14.48
N VAL A 132 -2.41 0.72 -13.79
CA VAL A 132 -3.86 0.66 -13.84
C VAL A 132 -4.42 1.34 -12.60
N GLN A 133 -5.20 2.41 -12.80
CA GLN A 133 -5.87 3.08 -11.71
C GLN A 133 -7.06 2.24 -11.19
N VAL A 134 -6.99 1.82 -9.94
CA VAL A 134 -8.10 1.16 -9.25
C VAL A 134 -9.03 2.23 -8.69
N ARG A 135 -10.29 2.19 -9.07
CA ARG A 135 -11.31 3.09 -8.51
C ARG A 135 -11.96 2.41 -7.30
N ARG A 136 -11.95 3.12 -6.19
CA ARG A 136 -12.74 2.68 -5.03
C ARG A 136 -14.22 2.85 -5.34
N PRO A 137 -15.08 1.89 -4.95
CA PRO A 137 -16.52 2.11 -4.99
C PRO A 137 -16.85 3.38 -4.20
N SER A 138 -17.67 4.26 -4.78
CA SER A 138 -18.19 5.41 -4.04
C SER A 138 -18.98 4.90 -2.83
N LEU A 139 -18.67 5.38 -1.64
CA LEU A 139 -19.51 5.20 -0.48
C LEU A 139 -20.85 5.89 -0.80
N SER A 140 -21.85 5.10 -1.12
CA SER A 140 -23.23 5.54 -1.28
C SER A 140 -23.90 5.74 0.07
#